data_147792ae87399ec20d3211646ab21d71
#
_entry.id   147792ae87399ec20d3211646ab21d71
#
_cell.length_a   1.000
_cell.length_b   1.000
_cell.length_c   1.000
_cell.angle_alpha   90.00
_cell.angle_beta   90.00
_cell.angle_gamma   90.00
#
_symmetry.space_group_name_H-M   'P 1'
#
loop_
_entity.id
_entity.type
_entity.pdbx_description
1 polymer ?
#
loop_
_entity_poly.entity_id
_entity_poly.type
_entity_poly.pdbx_seq_one_letter_code
_entity_poly.pdbx_strand_id
1 'polypeptide(L)'
;MKAVIGAVLARCPRASAGHTCAVMNWVKGLESLGWEVWITEHLTSDELEPPEPGHERSPQEEFWHETAAEFGLAARQCLIIDGKSPDLDAFREFCAGADLFLNYSGQFKRLDLLGDRMTKCYLDVDPGFTQLWVETCGTDMNFAGHDLFLTVGSNFHSPHLCLPRTGQDWIPLVPPVPGHYWRQRLAAAGGASGRAAWTTVSHWYGYNDLIWEGKTYGGKRDSLHALADLPRLSGVPFCIASDLQPGWEDYNPFINGGWKLVSSAEVCRDVPAYLRFIAGSRGEIGVAKGGYVVSCGGWISDRSVIYLALGRPVVLQDTGWPEVVPSRPGLLPFEDVNGAAMRIAEAEKNLDAQSAGARELADTVFTPASSLAPIFERLR
;
A
#
# COMPACT_ATOMS: atom_id res chain seq x y z
N MET A 1 15.35 -5.14 -19.57
CA MET A 1 15.88 -4.60 -18.30
C MET A 1 15.52 -5.54 -17.18
N LYS A 2 16.32 -5.57 -16.11
CA LYS A 2 16.17 -6.50 -14.99
C LYS A 2 16.05 -5.71 -13.69
N ALA A 3 15.09 -6.10 -12.83
CA ALA A 3 14.89 -5.46 -11.54
C ALA A 3 14.79 -6.49 -10.40
N VAL A 4 15.21 -6.06 -9.23
CA VAL A 4 15.00 -6.79 -7.97
C VAL A 4 14.15 -5.94 -7.05
N ILE A 5 13.15 -6.54 -6.41
CA ILE A 5 12.36 -5.89 -5.36
C ILE A 5 12.67 -6.58 -4.03
N GLY A 6 13.26 -5.80 -3.11
CA GLY A 6 13.38 -6.16 -1.70
C GLY A 6 12.01 -6.02 -1.06
N ALA A 7 11.26 -7.13 -1.04
CA ALA A 7 9.88 -7.18 -0.57
C ALA A 7 9.79 -7.29 0.94
N VAL A 8 8.59 -7.09 1.47
CA VAL A 8 8.20 -7.36 2.86
C VAL A 8 6.93 -8.21 2.78
N LEU A 9 7.05 -9.48 2.55
CA LEU A 9 5.94 -10.44 2.39
C LEU A 9 5.97 -11.49 3.48
N ALA A 10 7.08 -12.20 3.60
CA ALA A 10 7.25 -13.28 4.57
C ALA A 10 7.06 -12.80 6.02
N ARG A 11 7.47 -11.59 6.36
CA ARG A 11 7.23 -10.98 7.70
C ARG A 11 5.77 -10.79 8.06
N CYS A 12 4.86 -10.81 7.08
CA CYS A 12 3.44 -10.54 7.28
C CYS A 12 2.60 -11.70 6.72
N PRO A 13 2.77 -12.95 7.19
CA PRO A 13 2.24 -14.13 6.51
C PRO A 13 0.72 -14.29 6.61
N ARG A 14 0.05 -13.67 7.59
CA ARG A 14 -1.38 -13.91 7.85
C ARG A 14 -2.25 -12.71 7.49
N ALA A 15 -3.39 -12.99 6.84
CA ALA A 15 -4.41 -11.98 6.48
C ALA A 15 -3.85 -10.73 5.80
N SER A 16 -2.85 -10.91 4.92
CA SER A 16 -2.04 -9.84 4.35
C SER A 16 -2.32 -9.55 2.87
N ALA A 17 -3.45 -10.01 2.31
CA ALA A 17 -3.76 -9.83 0.88
C ALA A 17 -3.65 -8.36 0.43
N GLY A 18 -4.06 -7.40 1.25
CA GLY A 18 -3.90 -5.97 0.94
C GLY A 18 -2.44 -5.56 0.80
N HIS A 19 -1.57 -6.02 1.72
CA HIS A 19 -0.14 -5.76 1.67
C HIS A 19 0.53 -6.49 0.50
N THR A 20 0.16 -7.75 0.27
CA THR A 20 0.61 -8.50 -0.91
C THR A 20 0.29 -7.75 -2.20
N CYS A 21 -0.95 -7.25 -2.35
CA CYS A 21 -1.32 -6.44 -3.51
C CYS A 21 -0.51 -5.16 -3.64
N ALA A 22 -0.17 -4.49 -2.53
CA ALA A 22 0.67 -3.29 -2.53
C ALA A 22 2.07 -3.59 -3.07
N VAL A 23 2.73 -4.66 -2.61
CA VAL A 23 4.03 -5.10 -3.15
C VAL A 23 3.90 -5.51 -4.62
N MET A 24 2.85 -6.27 -4.97
CA MET A 24 2.65 -6.74 -6.33
C MET A 24 2.27 -5.63 -7.32
N ASN A 25 1.79 -4.49 -6.86
CA ASN A 25 1.65 -3.30 -7.73
C ASN A 25 3.00 -2.90 -8.35
N TRP A 26 4.09 -2.95 -7.59
CA TRP A 26 5.44 -2.64 -8.07
C TRP A 26 5.99 -3.77 -8.96
N VAL A 27 5.87 -5.02 -8.52
CA VAL A 27 6.33 -6.19 -9.28
C VAL A 27 5.63 -6.27 -10.64
N LYS A 28 4.30 -6.33 -10.65
CA LYS A 28 3.50 -6.46 -11.87
C LYS A 28 3.50 -5.18 -12.69
N GLY A 29 3.72 -4.05 -12.03
CA GLY A 29 3.97 -2.77 -12.68
C GLY A 29 5.22 -2.81 -13.56
N LEU A 30 6.36 -3.21 -13.02
CA LEU A 30 7.60 -3.38 -13.80
C LEU A 30 7.47 -4.45 -14.87
N GLU A 31 6.88 -5.62 -14.56
CA GLU A 31 6.65 -6.68 -15.56
C GLU A 31 5.78 -6.18 -16.73
N SER A 32 4.76 -5.35 -16.47
CA SER A 32 3.92 -4.77 -17.53
C SER A 32 4.67 -3.83 -18.48
N LEU A 33 5.82 -3.33 -18.05
CA LEU A 33 6.74 -2.51 -18.84
C LEU A 33 7.87 -3.32 -19.49
N GLY A 34 7.79 -4.65 -19.43
CA GLY A 34 8.75 -5.55 -20.06
C GLY A 34 10.01 -5.81 -19.25
N TRP A 35 10.01 -5.53 -17.94
CA TRP A 35 11.12 -5.85 -17.07
C TRP A 35 11.03 -7.30 -16.59
N GLU A 36 12.17 -7.97 -16.50
CA GLU A 36 12.31 -9.22 -15.77
C GLU A 36 12.50 -8.88 -14.28
N VAL A 37 11.60 -9.37 -13.41
CA VAL A 37 11.58 -8.98 -12.01
C VAL A 37 11.81 -10.19 -11.11
N TRP A 38 12.73 -10.06 -10.17
CA TRP A 38 12.92 -10.96 -9.03
C TRP A 38 12.44 -10.31 -7.75
N ILE A 39 11.96 -11.11 -6.82
CA ILE A 39 11.66 -10.69 -5.44
C ILE A 39 12.66 -11.31 -4.48
N THR A 40 13.01 -10.57 -3.43
CA THR A 40 13.85 -11.07 -2.34
C THR A 40 13.40 -10.51 -1.01
N GLU A 41 13.60 -11.28 0.06
CA GLU A 41 13.43 -10.82 1.45
C GLU A 41 14.52 -11.45 2.30
N HIS A 42 14.95 -10.73 3.35
CA HIS A 42 15.94 -11.21 4.31
C HIS A 42 15.32 -11.25 5.70
N LEU A 43 15.36 -12.43 6.31
CA LEU A 43 14.91 -12.70 7.67
C LEU A 43 16.04 -13.33 8.49
N THR A 44 15.92 -13.24 9.79
CA THR A 44 16.70 -14.02 10.73
C THR A 44 15.84 -15.16 11.31
N SER A 45 16.45 -16.22 11.80
CA SER A 45 15.72 -17.38 12.31
C SER A 45 14.85 -17.07 13.53
N ASP A 46 15.19 -16.04 14.30
CA ASP A 46 14.38 -15.55 15.42
C ASP A 46 13.12 -14.74 14.98
N GLU A 47 13.04 -14.34 13.72
CA GLU A 47 11.84 -13.74 13.14
C GLU A 47 10.84 -14.79 12.63
N LEU A 48 11.21 -16.08 12.60
CA LEU A 48 10.36 -17.15 12.12
C LEU A 48 9.52 -17.77 13.24
N GLU A 49 8.24 -17.99 12.96
CA GLU A 49 7.41 -18.83 13.81
C GLU A 49 7.79 -20.30 13.62
N PRO A 50 7.64 -21.14 14.65
CA PRO A 50 7.89 -22.58 14.48
C PRO A 50 6.92 -23.18 13.45
N PRO A 51 7.36 -24.20 12.68
CA PRO A 51 6.47 -24.91 11.76
C PRO A 51 5.22 -25.45 12.47
N GLU A 52 4.08 -25.38 11.79
CA GLU A 52 2.85 -25.99 12.28
C GLU A 52 2.98 -27.53 12.29
N PRO A 53 2.22 -28.24 13.16
CA PRO A 53 2.29 -29.70 13.21
C PRO A 53 2.07 -30.35 11.83
N GLY A 54 3.07 -31.10 11.36
CA GLY A 54 3.05 -31.78 10.05
C GLY A 54 3.63 -30.95 8.90
N HIS A 55 4.10 -29.73 9.14
CA HIS A 55 4.77 -28.88 8.16
C HIS A 55 6.29 -28.89 8.39
N GLU A 56 7.06 -28.77 7.31
CA GLU A 56 8.52 -28.70 7.35
C GLU A 56 9.03 -27.24 7.41
N ARG A 57 8.19 -26.28 6.99
CA ARG A 57 8.51 -24.85 6.87
C ARG A 57 7.75 -24.04 7.89
N SER A 58 8.32 -22.92 8.28
CA SER A 58 7.63 -21.89 9.06
C SER A 58 6.47 -21.28 8.25
N PRO A 59 5.45 -20.71 8.91
CA PRO A 59 4.38 -19.97 8.22
C PRO A 59 4.90 -18.86 7.28
N GLN A 60 6.02 -18.21 7.65
CA GLN A 60 6.68 -17.19 6.84
C GLN A 60 7.24 -17.75 5.53
N GLU A 61 7.91 -18.91 5.59
CA GLU A 61 8.46 -19.56 4.41
C GLU A 61 7.35 -20.11 3.51
N GLU A 62 6.31 -20.72 4.08
CA GLU A 62 5.16 -21.21 3.32
C GLU A 62 4.48 -20.08 2.57
N PHE A 63 4.12 -19.01 3.29
CA PHE A 63 3.48 -17.84 2.70
C PHE A 63 4.33 -17.20 1.58
N TRP A 64 5.64 -17.12 1.76
CA TRP A 64 6.56 -16.62 0.74
C TRP A 64 6.50 -17.45 -0.54
N HIS A 65 6.65 -18.77 -0.42
CA HIS A 65 6.67 -19.67 -1.58
C HIS A 65 5.30 -19.75 -2.27
N GLU A 66 4.21 -19.79 -1.51
CA GLU A 66 2.85 -19.78 -2.05
C GLU A 66 2.57 -18.48 -2.79
N THR A 67 2.93 -17.34 -2.21
CA THR A 67 2.79 -16.02 -2.86
C THR A 67 3.64 -15.96 -4.14
N ALA A 68 4.90 -16.38 -4.09
CA ALA A 68 5.73 -16.41 -5.28
C ALA A 68 5.13 -17.28 -6.39
N ALA A 69 4.59 -18.45 -6.05
CA ALA A 69 3.94 -19.34 -7.00
C ALA A 69 2.64 -18.74 -7.56
N GLU A 70 1.79 -18.17 -6.71
CA GLU A 70 0.53 -17.53 -7.10
C GLU A 70 0.74 -16.42 -8.12
N PHE A 71 1.82 -15.66 -7.97
CA PHE A 71 2.16 -14.54 -8.85
C PHE A 71 3.15 -14.89 -9.98
N GLY A 72 3.42 -16.19 -10.22
CA GLY A 72 4.31 -16.64 -11.31
C GLY A 72 5.77 -16.26 -11.10
N LEU A 73 6.21 -16.16 -9.85
CA LEU A 73 7.57 -15.78 -9.45
C LEU A 73 8.36 -16.97 -8.84
N ALA A 74 7.84 -18.18 -8.88
CA ALA A 74 8.44 -19.35 -8.23
C ALA A 74 9.92 -19.60 -8.62
N ALA A 75 10.29 -19.28 -9.87
CA ALA A 75 11.67 -19.37 -10.35
C ALA A 75 12.43 -18.04 -10.30
N ARG A 76 11.84 -16.98 -9.72
CA ARG A 76 12.38 -15.63 -9.68
C ARG A 76 12.23 -15.00 -8.30
N GLN A 77 12.59 -15.76 -7.29
CA GLN A 77 12.48 -15.40 -5.88
C GLN A 77 13.71 -15.87 -5.09
N CYS A 78 14.05 -15.19 -4.01
CA CYS A 78 15.10 -15.59 -3.09
C CYS A 78 14.74 -15.13 -1.66
N LEU A 79 14.25 -16.06 -0.83
CA LEU A 79 14.12 -15.83 0.60
C LEU A 79 15.44 -16.19 1.29
N ILE A 80 16.03 -15.25 2.00
CA ILE A 80 17.31 -15.41 2.68
C ILE A 80 17.06 -15.47 4.18
N ILE A 81 17.41 -16.58 4.82
CA ILE A 81 17.31 -16.78 6.27
C ILE A 81 18.72 -16.98 6.83
N ASP A 82 19.12 -16.14 7.79
CA ASP A 82 20.48 -16.16 8.38
C ASP A 82 21.60 -16.14 7.30
N GLY A 83 21.36 -15.42 6.20
CA GLY A 83 22.31 -15.31 5.10
C GLY A 83 22.34 -16.51 4.16
N LYS A 84 21.43 -17.47 4.27
CA LYS A 84 21.34 -18.69 3.46
C LYS A 84 20.04 -18.74 2.66
N SER A 85 20.09 -19.28 1.46
CA SER A 85 18.94 -19.63 0.62
C SER A 85 19.36 -20.68 -0.38
N PRO A 86 18.48 -21.64 -0.75
CA PRO A 86 18.73 -22.56 -1.87
C PRO A 86 18.85 -21.81 -3.21
N ASP A 87 18.23 -20.64 -3.34
CA ASP A 87 18.19 -19.84 -4.57
C ASP A 87 19.31 -18.78 -4.61
N LEU A 88 20.22 -18.73 -3.61
CA LEU A 88 21.17 -17.63 -3.43
C LEU A 88 22.13 -17.47 -4.60
N ASP A 89 22.64 -18.55 -5.18
CA ASP A 89 23.60 -18.48 -6.30
C ASP A 89 22.90 -17.99 -7.58
N ALA A 90 21.71 -18.47 -7.89
CA ALA A 90 20.89 -17.99 -9.00
C ALA A 90 20.50 -16.50 -8.82
N PHE A 91 20.19 -16.11 -7.59
CA PHE A 91 19.89 -14.72 -7.25
C PHE A 91 21.11 -13.79 -7.48
N ARG A 92 22.31 -14.21 -7.04
CA ARG A 92 23.55 -13.46 -7.28
C ARG A 92 23.88 -13.33 -8.76
N GLU A 93 23.71 -14.40 -9.53
CA GLU A 93 23.88 -14.38 -10.98
C GLU A 93 22.92 -13.39 -11.64
N PHE A 94 21.64 -13.39 -11.23
CA PHE A 94 20.65 -12.42 -11.70
C PHE A 94 21.05 -10.99 -11.34
N CYS A 95 21.43 -10.74 -10.08
CA CYS A 95 21.84 -9.43 -9.57
C CYS A 95 23.05 -8.84 -10.31
N ALA A 96 24.00 -9.68 -10.76
CA ALA A 96 25.16 -9.22 -11.51
C ALA A 96 24.82 -8.54 -12.84
N GLY A 97 23.64 -8.85 -13.41
CA GLY A 97 23.13 -8.26 -14.65
C GLY A 97 21.88 -7.40 -14.47
N ALA A 98 21.48 -7.09 -13.24
CA ALA A 98 20.28 -6.30 -12.99
C ALA A 98 20.57 -4.79 -12.97
N ASP A 99 19.57 -4.02 -13.40
CA ASP A 99 19.66 -2.57 -13.59
C ASP A 99 19.13 -1.80 -12.38
N LEU A 100 18.13 -2.34 -11.67
CA LEU A 100 17.35 -1.64 -10.63
C LEU A 100 17.11 -2.53 -9.42
N PHE A 101 17.27 -1.97 -8.23
CA PHE A 101 16.80 -2.53 -6.97
C PHE A 101 15.84 -1.55 -6.29
N LEU A 102 14.63 -2.01 -5.95
CA LEU A 102 13.68 -1.27 -5.13
C LEU A 102 13.62 -1.90 -3.74
N ASN A 103 14.10 -1.20 -2.73
CA ASN A 103 14.09 -1.65 -1.34
C ASN A 103 12.87 -1.10 -0.59
N TYR A 104 11.87 -1.94 -0.37
CA TYR A 104 10.63 -1.56 0.30
C TYR A 104 10.91 -1.18 1.76
N SER A 105 10.80 0.11 2.08
CA SER A 105 11.10 0.71 3.40
C SER A 105 12.47 0.33 3.99
N GLY A 106 13.47 0.06 3.15
CA GLY A 106 14.82 -0.29 3.62
C GLY A 106 14.92 -1.63 4.34
N GLN A 107 13.94 -2.52 4.20
CA GLN A 107 13.87 -3.76 4.97
C GLN A 107 14.84 -4.83 4.50
N PHE A 108 15.29 -4.79 3.25
CA PHE A 108 16.37 -5.66 2.78
C PHE A 108 17.73 -5.07 3.15
N LYS A 109 18.43 -5.70 4.09
CA LYS A 109 19.70 -5.19 4.65
C LYS A 109 20.96 -5.76 3.99
N ARG A 110 20.81 -6.75 3.10
CA ARG A 110 21.93 -7.45 2.46
C ARG A 110 22.30 -6.84 1.10
N LEU A 111 22.54 -5.51 1.10
CA LEU A 111 22.94 -4.78 -0.12
C LEU A 111 24.27 -5.29 -0.70
N ASP A 112 25.09 -5.98 0.11
CA ASP A 112 26.32 -6.67 -0.29
C ASP A 112 26.10 -7.81 -1.30
N LEU A 113 24.87 -8.32 -1.41
CA LEU A 113 24.50 -9.37 -2.37
C LEU A 113 24.09 -8.82 -3.74
N LEU A 114 23.92 -7.50 -3.85
CA LEU A 114 23.47 -6.83 -5.06
C LEU A 114 24.68 -6.45 -5.94
N GLY A 115 24.46 -6.40 -7.26
CA GLY A 115 25.50 -6.01 -8.21
C GLY A 115 25.91 -4.54 -8.09
N ASP A 116 27.18 -4.23 -8.34
CA ASP A 116 27.74 -2.87 -8.22
C ASP A 116 27.13 -1.88 -9.22
N ARG A 117 26.66 -2.37 -10.38
CA ARG A 117 26.05 -1.54 -11.44
C ARG A 117 24.57 -1.26 -11.21
N MET A 118 23.93 -1.97 -10.29
CA MET A 118 22.51 -1.85 -10.00
C MET A 118 22.23 -0.54 -9.27
N THR A 119 21.35 0.28 -9.81
CA THR A 119 20.84 1.45 -9.06
C THR A 119 19.98 0.99 -7.90
N LYS A 120 20.40 1.30 -6.69
CA LYS A 120 19.73 0.91 -5.44
C LYS A 120 18.83 2.03 -4.98
N CYS A 121 17.52 1.82 -5.04
CA CYS A 121 16.52 2.78 -4.64
C CYS A 121 15.91 2.39 -3.29
N TYR A 122 15.94 3.29 -2.32
CA TYR A 122 15.10 3.22 -1.14
C TYR A 122 13.67 3.60 -1.53
N LEU A 123 12.67 2.80 -1.19
CA LEU A 123 11.26 3.08 -1.46
C LEU A 123 10.52 3.33 -0.15
N ASP A 124 10.28 4.59 0.18
CA ASP A 124 9.46 5.00 1.32
C ASP A 124 7.96 4.85 0.99
N VAL A 125 7.30 3.93 1.70
CA VAL A 125 5.85 3.68 1.57
C VAL A 125 5.04 4.22 2.76
N ASP A 126 5.71 4.82 3.74
CA ASP A 126 5.10 5.48 4.90
C ASP A 126 5.59 6.94 5.02
N PRO A 127 5.31 7.79 3.99
CA PRO A 127 5.80 9.16 3.95
C PRO A 127 5.36 9.97 5.16
N GLY A 128 6.32 10.55 5.84
CA GLY A 128 6.10 11.25 7.12
C GLY A 128 6.52 10.42 8.31
N PHE A 129 6.05 9.19 8.46
CA PHE A 129 6.48 8.34 9.56
C PHE A 129 7.95 7.92 9.44
N THR A 130 8.43 7.61 8.24
CA THR A 130 9.85 7.34 7.98
C THR A 130 10.73 8.49 8.47
N GLN A 131 10.40 9.72 8.16
CA GLN A 131 11.17 10.90 8.54
C GLN A 131 11.05 11.19 10.05
N LEU A 132 9.85 11.03 10.60
CA LEU A 132 9.59 11.25 12.02
C LEU A 132 10.30 10.22 12.91
N TRP A 133 10.32 8.94 12.53
CA TRP A 133 11.06 7.91 13.30
C TRP A 133 12.55 8.19 13.35
N VAL A 134 13.14 8.67 12.27
CA VAL A 134 14.54 9.12 12.28
C VAL A 134 14.74 10.26 13.27
N GLU A 135 13.93 11.32 13.16
CA GLU A 135 14.11 12.55 13.92
C GLU A 135 13.73 12.40 15.40
N THR A 136 12.57 11.76 15.69
CA THR A 136 12.03 11.72 17.06
C THR A 136 12.45 10.50 17.85
N CYS A 137 12.75 9.39 17.18
CA CYS A 137 13.09 8.11 17.80
C CYS A 137 14.55 7.70 17.59
N GLY A 138 15.29 8.39 16.71
CA GLY A 138 16.66 7.99 16.35
C GLY A 138 16.71 6.63 15.63
N THR A 139 15.59 6.23 14.97
CA THR A 139 15.50 4.95 14.30
C THR A 139 16.39 4.94 13.06
N ASP A 140 17.26 3.92 12.94
CA ASP A 140 17.97 3.67 11.70
C ASP A 140 17.01 3.06 10.66
N MET A 141 16.66 3.84 9.65
CA MET A 141 15.82 3.43 8.54
C MET A 141 16.60 2.75 7.41
N ASN A 142 17.87 2.38 7.65
CA ASN A 142 18.75 1.73 6.67
C ASN A 142 18.91 2.53 5.37
N PHE A 143 19.09 3.83 5.45
CA PHE A 143 19.30 4.69 4.27
C PHE A 143 20.64 4.45 3.57
N ALA A 144 21.67 4.03 4.33
CA ALA A 144 23.01 3.84 3.81
C ALA A 144 23.05 2.82 2.65
N GLY A 145 23.85 3.12 1.63
CA GLY A 145 24.06 2.23 0.48
C GLY A 145 23.00 2.30 -0.61
N HIS A 146 22.05 3.25 -0.52
CA HIS A 146 21.10 3.53 -1.59
C HIS A 146 21.55 4.75 -2.39
N ASP A 147 21.31 4.71 -3.71
CA ASP A 147 21.66 5.76 -4.66
C ASP A 147 20.53 6.79 -4.82
N LEU A 148 19.27 6.34 -4.73
CA LEU A 148 18.06 7.16 -4.88
C LEU A 148 17.09 6.91 -3.73
N PHE A 149 16.34 7.95 -3.37
CA PHE A 149 15.32 7.92 -2.33
C PHE A 149 13.97 8.27 -2.93
N LEU A 150 13.07 7.30 -2.98
CA LEU A 150 11.73 7.40 -3.54
C LEU A 150 10.72 7.47 -2.39
N THR A 151 9.66 8.26 -2.55
CA THR A 151 8.56 8.29 -1.58
C THR A 151 7.21 8.30 -2.28
N VAL A 152 6.24 7.54 -1.75
CA VAL A 152 4.84 7.61 -2.22
C VAL A 152 4.09 8.83 -1.66
N GLY A 153 4.81 9.75 -1.04
CA GLY A 153 4.35 11.10 -0.71
C GLY A 153 4.39 11.98 -1.95
N SER A 154 3.34 12.00 -2.75
CA SER A 154 3.30 12.67 -4.06
C SER A 154 3.55 14.18 -3.99
N ASN A 155 3.31 14.80 -2.82
CA ASN A 155 3.45 16.24 -2.58
C ASN A 155 4.67 16.61 -1.71
N PHE A 156 5.72 15.81 -1.74
CA PHE A 156 6.89 15.96 -0.85
C PHE A 156 7.74 17.21 -1.10
N HIS A 157 7.49 17.92 -2.21
CA HIS A 157 8.12 19.20 -2.52
C HIS A 157 7.21 20.41 -2.24
N SER A 158 6.05 20.21 -1.64
CA SER A 158 5.13 21.31 -1.28
C SER A 158 5.77 22.25 -0.27
N PRO A 159 5.54 23.57 -0.39
CA PRO A 159 5.89 24.51 0.66
C PRO A 159 5.07 24.31 1.96
N HIS A 160 3.99 23.54 1.89
CA HIS A 160 3.14 23.17 3.03
C HIS A 160 3.57 21.88 3.71
N LEU A 161 4.61 21.20 3.20
CA LEU A 161 5.13 19.99 3.81
C LEU A 161 5.58 20.25 5.25
N CYS A 162 5.02 19.50 6.20
CA CYS A 162 5.31 19.60 7.62
C CYS A 162 5.98 18.33 8.13
N LEU A 163 7.27 18.19 7.82
CA LEU A 163 8.09 17.03 8.17
C LEU A 163 9.55 17.43 8.44
N PRO A 164 10.26 16.69 9.29
CA PRO A 164 11.68 16.88 9.47
C PRO A 164 12.47 16.52 8.20
N ARG A 165 13.56 17.24 7.99
CA ARG A 165 14.50 16.95 6.90
C ARG A 165 15.49 15.90 7.36
N THR A 166 15.55 14.76 6.68
CA THR A 166 16.45 13.65 7.02
C THR A 166 17.72 13.61 6.19
N GLY A 167 17.95 14.64 5.35
CA GLY A 167 19.16 14.76 4.53
C GLY A 167 19.13 14.03 3.18
N GLN A 168 18.08 13.26 2.90
CA GLN A 168 17.86 12.59 1.62
C GLN A 168 17.14 13.52 0.62
N ASP A 169 17.51 13.41 -0.66
CA ASP A 169 16.78 14.04 -1.76
C ASP A 169 15.64 13.09 -2.21
N TRP A 170 14.46 13.32 -1.66
CA TRP A 170 13.30 12.48 -1.90
C TRP A 170 12.66 12.77 -3.25
N ILE A 171 12.47 11.72 -4.05
CA ILE A 171 11.79 11.76 -5.34
C ILE A 171 10.33 11.35 -5.11
N PRO A 172 9.36 12.29 -5.21
CA PRO A 172 7.96 11.99 -5.00
C PRO A 172 7.38 11.17 -6.15
N LEU A 173 6.57 10.17 -5.77
CA LEU A 173 5.87 9.29 -6.70
C LEU A 173 4.39 9.21 -6.31
N VAL A 174 3.54 8.87 -7.28
CA VAL A 174 2.22 8.29 -7.00
C VAL A 174 2.33 6.77 -6.98
N PRO A 175 1.56 6.04 -6.16
CA PRO A 175 1.62 4.58 -6.15
C PRO A 175 1.21 4.01 -7.51
N PRO A 176 1.99 3.09 -8.10
CA PRO A 176 1.63 2.46 -9.37
C PRO A 176 0.47 1.48 -9.20
N VAL A 177 -0.35 1.33 -10.25
CA VAL A 177 -1.30 0.23 -10.33
C VAL A 177 -1.34 -0.37 -11.74
N PRO A 178 -1.00 -1.67 -11.91
CA PRO A 178 -1.19 -2.39 -13.16
C PRO A 178 -2.67 -2.78 -13.31
N GLY A 179 -3.54 -1.80 -13.68
CA GLY A 179 -4.99 -1.93 -13.64
C GLY A 179 -5.52 -3.11 -14.45
N HIS A 180 -4.96 -3.35 -15.66
CA HIS A 180 -5.35 -4.48 -16.49
C HIS A 180 -5.10 -5.83 -15.78
N TYR A 181 -3.96 -5.98 -15.11
CA TYR A 181 -3.61 -7.18 -14.36
C TYR A 181 -4.63 -7.49 -13.24
N TRP A 182 -5.01 -6.48 -12.43
CA TRP A 182 -5.96 -6.69 -11.35
C TRP A 182 -7.37 -7.00 -11.86
N ARG A 183 -7.80 -6.39 -12.97
CA ARG A 183 -9.07 -6.73 -13.61
C ARG A 183 -9.09 -8.17 -14.13
N GLN A 184 -7.98 -8.66 -14.70
CA GLN A 184 -7.87 -10.06 -15.12
C GLN A 184 -7.89 -11.01 -13.91
N ARG A 185 -7.17 -10.67 -12.82
CA ARG A 185 -7.17 -11.46 -11.58
C ARG A 185 -8.58 -11.56 -10.98
N LEU A 186 -9.31 -10.45 -10.93
CA LEU A 186 -10.70 -10.45 -10.48
C LEU A 186 -11.59 -11.33 -11.36
N ALA A 187 -11.45 -11.25 -12.68
CA ALA A 187 -12.23 -12.07 -13.61
C ALA A 187 -11.94 -13.57 -13.41
N ALA A 188 -10.68 -13.94 -13.24
CA ALA A 188 -10.26 -15.31 -12.92
C ALA A 188 -10.81 -15.81 -11.57
N ALA A 189 -11.02 -14.90 -10.61
CA ALA A 189 -11.63 -15.18 -9.30
C ALA A 189 -13.18 -15.26 -9.33
N GLY A 190 -13.79 -15.26 -10.52
CA GLY A 190 -15.25 -15.31 -10.70
C GLY A 190 -15.93 -13.94 -10.73
N GLY A 191 -15.15 -12.85 -10.76
CA GLY A 191 -15.69 -11.49 -10.76
C GLY A 191 -16.31 -11.10 -9.40
N ALA A 192 -17.04 -9.99 -9.42
CA ALA A 192 -17.92 -9.58 -8.32
C ALA A 192 -19.13 -8.86 -8.91
N SER A 193 -20.30 -9.06 -8.31
CA SER A 193 -21.54 -8.39 -8.67
C SER A 193 -22.02 -7.49 -7.53
N GLY A 194 -22.74 -6.41 -7.90
CA GLY A 194 -23.37 -5.52 -6.94
C GLY A 194 -22.49 -4.32 -6.54
N ARG A 195 -23.11 -3.45 -5.77
CA ARG A 195 -22.56 -2.22 -5.17
C ARG A 195 -23.23 -2.05 -3.83
N ALA A 196 -22.88 -2.91 -2.84
CA ALA A 196 -23.64 -3.03 -1.62
C ALA A 196 -23.47 -1.81 -0.70
N ALA A 197 -22.24 -1.37 -0.49
CA ALA A 197 -21.87 -0.33 0.47
C ALA A 197 -20.62 0.43 0.03
N TRP A 198 -20.38 1.60 0.57
CA TRP A 198 -19.06 2.23 0.61
C TRP A 198 -18.21 1.46 1.61
N THR A 199 -16.98 1.16 1.23
CA THR A 199 -16.15 0.26 2.03
C THR A 199 -14.79 0.87 2.35
N THR A 200 -14.16 0.36 3.40
CA THR A 200 -12.72 0.52 3.67
C THR A 200 -12.18 -0.75 4.31
N VAL A 201 -10.88 -0.97 4.17
CA VAL A 201 -10.14 -2.03 4.88
C VAL A 201 -9.09 -1.37 5.74
N SER A 202 -9.07 -1.66 7.03
CA SER A 202 -8.15 -0.99 7.95
C SER A 202 -7.85 -1.83 9.18
N HIS A 203 -6.57 -1.88 9.56
CA HIS A 203 -6.23 -2.16 10.95
C HIS A 203 -6.66 -0.98 11.81
N TRP A 204 -7.21 -1.28 13.00
CA TRP A 204 -7.68 -0.26 13.93
C TRP A 204 -6.52 0.42 14.64
N TYR A 205 -5.64 -0.37 15.22
CA TYR A 205 -4.40 0.10 15.82
C TYR A 205 -3.25 -0.08 14.83
N GLY A 206 -2.35 0.86 14.80
CA GLY A 206 -1.20 0.84 13.93
C GLY A 206 0.00 1.46 14.63
N TYR A 207 0.39 2.64 14.20
CA TYR A 207 1.53 3.34 14.78
C TYR A 207 1.14 4.12 16.03
N ASN A 208 2.07 4.23 16.98
CA ASN A 208 1.95 5.16 18.11
C ASN A 208 2.01 6.60 17.59
N ASP A 209 1.40 7.51 18.33
CA ASP A 209 1.48 8.94 18.06
C ASP A 209 2.92 9.42 18.24
N LEU A 210 3.37 10.23 17.29
CA LEU A 210 4.65 10.93 17.35
C LEU A 210 4.40 12.42 17.52
N ILE A 211 5.26 13.10 18.26
CA ILE A 211 5.17 14.55 18.47
C ILE A 211 6.42 15.20 17.87
N TRP A 212 6.19 16.12 16.94
CA TRP A 212 7.26 16.93 16.35
C TRP A 212 6.79 18.39 16.16
N GLU A 213 7.60 19.35 16.58
CA GLU A 213 7.28 20.78 16.55
C GLU A 213 5.90 21.13 17.15
N GLY A 214 5.53 20.45 18.24
CA GLY A 214 4.27 20.68 18.94
C GLY A 214 3.02 20.15 18.22
N LYS A 215 3.17 19.44 17.10
CA LYS A 215 2.09 18.76 16.37
C LYS A 215 2.11 17.27 16.66
N THR A 216 0.92 16.66 16.73
CA THR A 216 0.75 15.22 16.90
C THR A 216 0.53 14.55 15.55
N TYR A 217 1.39 13.58 15.22
CA TYR A 217 1.32 12.74 14.04
C TYR A 217 0.76 11.37 14.45
N GLY A 218 -0.56 11.27 14.46
CA GLY A 218 -1.27 10.10 14.98
C GLY A 218 -1.46 8.98 13.97
N GLY A 219 -1.85 7.83 14.51
CA GLY A 219 -2.29 6.67 13.74
C GLY A 219 -3.63 6.89 13.01
N LYS A 220 -4.29 5.78 12.64
CA LYS A 220 -5.55 5.83 11.89
C LYS A 220 -6.79 5.88 12.78
N ARG A 221 -6.68 5.45 14.03
CA ARG A 221 -7.80 5.34 14.96
C ARG A 221 -8.65 6.61 15.04
N ASP A 222 -8.02 7.74 15.31
CA ASP A 222 -8.74 9.01 15.51
C ASP A 222 -9.38 9.51 14.20
N SER A 223 -8.68 9.34 13.07
CA SER A 223 -9.24 9.66 11.75
C SER A 223 -10.47 8.79 11.42
N LEU A 224 -10.46 7.51 11.77
CA LEU A 224 -11.60 6.62 11.61
C LEU A 224 -12.73 7.02 12.57
N HIS A 225 -12.40 7.25 13.85
CA HIS A 225 -13.38 7.61 14.87
C HIS A 225 -14.16 8.88 14.51
N ALA A 226 -13.49 9.86 13.91
CA ALA A 226 -14.10 11.09 13.40
C ALA A 226 -15.19 10.83 12.33
N LEU A 227 -15.17 9.65 11.68
CA LEU A 227 -16.16 9.25 10.67
C LEU A 227 -17.25 8.30 11.21
N ALA A 228 -17.33 8.07 12.51
CA ALA A 228 -18.29 7.13 13.09
C ALA A 228 -19.75 7.42 12.67
N ASP A 229 -20.14 8.69 12.56
CA ASP A 229 -21.48 9.13 12.17
C ASP A 229 -21.71 9.24 10.65
N LEU A 230 -20.71 8.95 9.82
CA LEU A 230 -20.81 9.13 8.37
C LEU A 230 -22.00 8.40 7.72
N PRO A 231 -22.36 7.15 8.10
CA PRO A 231 -23.53 6.49 7.53
C PRO A 231 -24.83 7.24 7.81
N ARG A 232 -25.00 7.81 9.02
CA ARG A 232 -26.19 8.59 9.37
C ARG A 232 -26.25 9.92 8.63
N LEU A 233 -25.10 10.57 8.43
CA LEU A 233 -25.02 11.86 7.75
C LEU A 233 -25.26 11.73 6.23
N SER A 234 -24.77 10.67 5.62
CA SER A 234 -24.87 10.46 4.17
C SER A 234 -26.13 9.69 3.74
N GLY A 235 -26.73 8.92 4.65
CA GLY A 235 -27.93 8.10 4.36
C GLY A 235 -27.67 6.89 3.45
N VAL A 236 -26.41 6.49 3.26
CA VAL A 236 -26.03 5.33 2.43
C VAL A 236 -25.30 4.27 3.27
N PRO A 237 -25.31 2.99 2.85
CA PRO A 237 -24.65 1.93 3.61
C PRO A 237 -23.13 2.01 3.55
N PHE A 238 -22.50 1.75 4.70
CA PHE A 238 -21.04 1.62 4.85
C PHE A 238 -20.66 0.29 5.47
N CYS A 239 -19.49 -0.22 5.09
CA CYS A 239 -18.90 -1.41 5.67
C CYS A 239 -17.38 -1.22 5.84
N ILE A 240 -16.89 -1.50 7.04
CA ILE A 240 -15.47 -1.55 7.33
C ILE A 240 -15.02 -2.99 7.59
N ALA A 241 -14.01 -3.42 6.86
CA ALA A 241 -13.27 -4.63 7.19
C ALA A 241 -12.13 -4.26 8.15
N SER A 242 -12.22 -4.68 9.39
CA SER A 242 -11.31 -4.31 10.45
C SER A 242 -11.05 -5.47 11.42
N ASP A 243 -10.03 -5.30 12.23
CA ASP A 243 -9.70 -6.12 13.40
C ASP A 243 -10.38 -5.61 14.68
N LEU A 244 -11.22 -4.56 14.58
CA LEU A 244 -11.99 -4.01 15.70
C LEU A 244 -12.96 -5.06 16.26
N GLN A 245 -12.84 -5.33 17.58
CA GLN A 245 -13.58 -6.40 18.24
C GLN A 245 -14.70 -5.88 19.14
N PRO A 246 -15.79 -6.66 19.31
CA PRO A 246 -16.79 -6.40 20.35
C PRO A 246 -16.14 -6.26 21.72
N GLY A 247 -16.57 -5.24 22.49
CA GLY A 247 -16.02 -4.94 23.80
C GLY A 247 -14.85 -3.93 23.78
N TRP A 248 -14.29 -3.61 22.65
CA TRP A 248 -13.35 -2.48 22.54
C TRP A 248 -14.12 -1.15 22.61
N GLU A 249 -13.50 -0.13 23.18
CA GLU A 249 -14.08 1.21 23.38
C GLU A 249 -14.71 1.78 22.10
N ASP A 250 -14.02 1.64 20.98
CA ASP A 250 -14.42 2.21 19.70
C ASP A 250 -15.49 1.39 18.96
N TYR A 251 -15.79 0.14 19.40
CA TYR A 251 -16.72 -0.74 18.69
C TYR A 251 -18.14 -0.19 18.63
N ASN A 252 -18.69 0.19 19.79
CA ASN A 252 -20.06 0.68 19.89
C ASN A 252 -20.31 1.98 19.12
N PRO A 253 -19.44 2.99 19.15
CA PRO A 253 -19.58 4.19 18.32
C PRO A 253 -19.80 3.88 16.84
N PHE A 254 -19.07 2.91 16.26
CA PHE A 254 -19.22 2.52 14.86
C PHE A 254 -20.56 1.80 14.60
N ILE A 255 -20.92 0.83 15.42
CA ILE A 255 -22.22 0.14 15.30
C ILE A 255 -23.38 1.12 15.43
N ASN A 256 -23.34 2.00 16.45
CA ASN A 256 -24.36 3.02 16.68
C ASN A 256 -24.39 4.08 15.55
N GLY A 257 -23.25 4.34 14.91
CA GLY A 257 -23.13 5.19 13.74
C GLY A 257 -23.73 4.61 12.47
N GLY A 258 -24.03 3.31 12.46
CA GLY A 258 -24.65 2.60 11.33
C GLY A 258 -23.65 1.88 10.42
N TRP A 259 -22.40 1.72 10.84
CA TRP A 259 -21.42 0.92 10.10
C TRP A 259 -21.69 -0.58 10.22
N LYS A 260 -21.51 -1.30 9.12
CA LYS A 260 -21.35 -2.74 9.14
C LYS A 260 -19.89 -3.07 9.37
N LEU A 261 -19.56 -3.86 10.40
CA LEU A 261 -18.21 -4.37 10.65
C LEU A 261 -18.11 -5.80 10.13
N VAL A 262 -17.00 -6.10 9.44
CA VAL A 262 -16.63 -7.46 9.00
C VAL A 262 -15.16 -7.70 9.36
N SER A 263 -14.78 -8.96 9.53
CA SER A 263 -13.42 -9.34 9.86
C SER A 263 -12.45 -9.00 8.74
N SER A 264 -11.40 -8.22 9.04
CA SER A 264 -10.30 -8.01 8.08
C SER A 264 -9.56 -9.30 7.76
N ALA A 265 -9.46 -10.24 8.71
CA ALA A 265 -8.84 -11.55 8.49
C ALA A 265 -9.59 -12.38 7.43
N GLU A 266 -10.94 -12.31 7.40
CA GLU A 266 -11.73 -12.96 6.37
C GLU A 266 -11.60 -12.29 5.00
N VAL A 267 -11.65 -10.96 4.97
CA VAL A 267 -11.54 -10.17 3.73
C VAL A 267 -10.15 -10.28 3.11
N CYS A 268 -9.11 -10.25 3.94
CA CYS A 268 -7.70 -10.27 3.51
C CYS A 268 -7.05 -11.67 3.59
N ARG A 269 -7.85 -12.74 3.73
CA ARG A 269 -7.30 -14.10 3.83
C ARG A 269 -6.53 -14.55 2.58
N ASP A 270 -6.97 -14.08 1.41
CA ASP A 270 -6.36 -14.33 0.11
C ASP A 270 -6.66 -13.17 -0.86
N VAL A 271 -5.85 -13.05 -1.91
CA VAL A 271 -6.01 -11.99 -2.92
C VAL A 271 -7.36 -12.05 -3.64
N PRO A 272 -7.88 -13.21 -4.05
CA PRO A 272 -9.23 -13.31 -4.61
C PRO A 272 -10.34 -12.78 -3.70
N ALA A 273 -10.32 -13.07 -2.41
CA ALA A 273 -11.31 -12.57 -1.45
C ALA A 273 -11.25 -11.04 -1.33
N TYR A 274 -10.03 -10.50 -1.22
CA TYR A 274 -9.78 -9.07 -1.15
C TYR A 274 -10.28 -8.33 -2.39
N LEU A 275 -9.96 -8.82 -3.59
CA LEU A 275 -10.42 -8.20 -4.85
C LEU A 275 -11.94 -8.26 -4.99
N ARG A 276 -12.59 -9.38 -4.59
CA ARG A 276 -14.06 -9.49 -4.62
C ARG A 276 -14.72 -8.52 -3.63
N PHE A 277 -14.17 -8.34 -2.44
CA PHE A 277 -14.66 -7.37 -1.46
C PHE A 277 -14.63 -5.95 -2.04
N ILE A 278 -13.49 -5.54 -2.59
CA ILE A 278 -13.33 -4.23 -3.25
C ILE A 278 -14.31 -4.09 -4.42
N ALA A 279 -14.32 -5.04 -5.32
CA ALA A 279 -15.14 -4.97 -6.52
C ALA A 279 -16.65 -5.07 -6.24
N GLY A 280 -17.08 -5.65 -5.12
CA GLY A 280 -18.46 -5.69 -4.65
C GLY A 280 -18.94 -4.39 -3.97
N SER A 281 -18.07 -3.42 -3.78
CA SER A 281 -18.38 -2.15 -3.12
C SER A 281 -18.99 -1.10 -4.07
N ARG A 282 -19.60 -0.04 -3.51
CA ARG A 282 -19.96 1.18 -4.24
C ARG A 282 -18.72 1.99 -4.60
N GLY A 283 -17.80 2.09 -3.66
CA GLY A 283 -16.54 2.79 -3.72
C GLY A 283 -15.80 2.69 -2.40
N GLU A 284 -14.67 3.35 -2.29
CA GLU A 284 -13.88 3.46 -1.07
C GLU A 284 -14.16 4.75 -0.33
N ILE A 285 -14.32 4.67 1.00
CA ILE A 285 -14.00 5.77 1.88
C ILE A 285 -12.57 5.58 2.40
N GLY A 286 -11.64 6.34 1.83
CA GLY A 286 -10.21 6.22 2.10
C GLY A 286 -9.81 7.12 3.26
N VAL A 287 -9.48 6.52 4.41
CA VAL A 287 -9.06 7.23 5.62
C VAL A 287 -7.56 7.16 5.77
N ALA A 288 -6.92 8.29 5.98
CA ALA A 288 -5.48 8.42 6.20
C ALA A 288 -5.10 8.30 7.68
N LYS A 289 -3.84 7.98 7.97
CA LYS A 289 -3.28 8.17 9.32
C LYS A 289 -3.22 9.67 9.61
N GLY A 290 -3.48 10.08 10.86
CA GLY A 290 -3.39 11.48 11.27
C GLY A 290 -2.05 12.13 10.89
N GLY A 291 -0.96 11.37 11.00
CA GLY A 291 0.37 11.81 10.58
C GLY A 291 0.47 12.18 9.08
N TYR A 292 -0.25 11.49 8.20
CA TYR A 292 -0.26 11.84 6.76
C TYR A 292 -1.05 13.13 6.51
N VAL A 293 -2.15 13.33 7.25
CA VAL A 293 -2.95 14.56 7.15
C VAL A 293 -2.13 15.76 7.62
N VAL A 294 -1.49 15.65 8.79
CA VAL A 294 -0.68 16.73 9.39
C VAL A 294 0.56 17.03 8.55
N SER A 295 1.16 16.03 7.94
CA SER A 295 2.37 16.21 7.11
C SER A 295 2.13 16.91 5.79
N CYS A 296 0.92 16.85 5.23
CA CYS A 296 0.59 17.36 3.88
C CYS A 296 1.50 16.80 2.78
N GLY A 297 2.04 15.60 2.98
CA GLY A 297 3.01 14.96 2.08
C GLY A 297 2.42 14.33 0.83
N GLY A 298 1.09 14.37 0.65
CA GLY A 298 0.42 13.87 -0.56
C GLY A 298 0.28 12.35 -0.63
N TRP A 299 0.07 11.68 0.50
CA TRP A 299 -0.11 10.23 0.53
C TRP A 299 -1.43 9.80 -0.12
N ILE A 300 -1.34 8.84 -1.04
CA ILE A 300 -2.44 8.10 -1.64
C ILE A 300 -2.21 6.61 -1.34
N SER A 301 -3.25 5.91 -0.88
CA SER A 301 -3.10 4.50 -0.50
C SER A 301 -2.94 3.56 -1.69
N ASP A 302 -2.04 2.57 -1.58
CA ASP A 302 -1.95 1.43 -2.50
C ASP A 302 -3.29 0.69 -2.64
N ARG A 303 -4.08 0.64 -1.57
CA ARG A 303 -5.44 0.12 -1.60
C ARG A 303 -6.35 0.97 -2.48
N SER A 304 -6.29 2.29 -2.36
CA SER A 304 -7.15 3.22 -3.12
C SER A 304 -6.93 3.07 -4.63
N VAL A 305 -5.68 2.91 -5.09
CA VAL A 305 -5.41 2.72 -6.52
C VAL A 305 -5.93 1.37 -7.04
N ILE A 306 -6.09 0.34 -6.20
CA ILE A 306 -6.75 -0.91 -6.56
C ILE A 306 -8.26 -0.71 -6.71
N TYR A 307 -8.91 0.07 -5.81
CA TYR A 307 -10.32 0.47 -6.00
C TYR A 307 -10.51 1.17 -7.35
N LEU A 308 -9.66 2.15 -7.66
CA LEU A 308 -9.69 2.85 -8.96
C LEU A 308 -9.53 1.87 -10.12
N ALA A 309 -8.56 0.96 -10.07
CA ALA A 309 -8.30 -0.03 -11.11
C ALA A 309 -9.48 -0.96 -11.37
N LEU A 310 -10.25 -1.29 -10.32
CA LEU A 310 -11.45 -2.10 -10.41
C LEU A 310 -12.73 -1.28 -10.72
N GLY A 311 -12.57 0.01 -11.03
CA GLY A 311 -13.66 0.91 -11.37
C GLY A 311 -14.55 1.25 -10.18
N ARG A 312 -13.96 1.36 -9.00
CA ARG A 312 -14.63 1.81 -7.79
C ARG A 312 -14.13 3.19 -7.41
N PRO A 313 -15.00 4.21 -7.37
CA PRO A 313 -14.61 5.57 -7.01
C PRO A 313 -14.08 5.61 -5.58
N VAL A 314 -13.20 6.56 -5.33
CA VAL A 314 -12.54 6.76 -4.04
C VAL A 314 -12.86 8.15 -3.51
N VAL A 315 -13.45 8.23 -2.33
CA VAL A 315 -13.55 9.44 -1.53
C VAL A 315 -12.41 9.37 -0.51
N LEU A 316 -11.34 10.13 -0.74
CA LEU A 316 -10.06 10.01 -0.04
C LEU A 316 -9.78 11.23 0.83
N GLN A 317 -9.39 10.98 2.09
CA GLN A 317 -8.97 12.06 2.99
C GLN A 317 -7.81 12.87 2.41
N ASP A 318 -7.91 14.18 2.52
CA ASP A 318 -6.89 15.09 2.01
C ASP A 318 -5.62 14.98 2.89
N THR A 319 -4.51 14.73 2.22
CA THR A 319 -3.16 14.70 2.77
C THR A 319 -2.22 15.60 1.99
N GLY A 320 -2.76 16.57 1.23
CA GLY A 320 -2.04 17.39 0.26
C GLY A 320 -1.99 16.78 -1.15
N TRP A 321 -2.54 15.58 -1.37
CA TRP A 321 -2.52 14.94 -2.69
C TRP A 321 -3.29 15.70 -3.78
N PRO A 322 -4.36 16.49 -3.51
CA PRO A 322 -5.07 17.20 -4.56
C PRO A 322 -4.24 18.28 -5.29
N GLU A 323 -3.14 18.73 -4.70
CA GLU A 323 -2.20 19.65 -5.35
C GLU A 323 -1.45 18.99 -6.52
N VAL A 324 -1.27 17.67 -6.48
CA VAL A 324 -0.53 16.88 -7.50
C VAL A 324 -1.48 16.10 -8.40
N VAL A 325 -2.50 15.48 -7.82
CA VAL A 325 -3.54 14.75 -8.55
C VAL A 325 -4.87 15.47 -8.35
N PRO A 326 -5.24 16.43 -9.22
CA PRO A 326 -6.46 17.22 -9.05
C PRO A 326 -7.72 16.36 -9.00
N SER A 327 -8.64 16.76 -8.12
CA SER A 327 -9.95 16.12 -7.98
C SER A 327 -10.69 16.04 -9.32
N ARG A 328 -11.22 14.87 -9.62
CA ARG A 328 -12.04 14.59 -10.82
C ARG A 328 -12.94 13.38 -10.57
N PRO A 329 -13.88 13.05 -11.49
CA PRO A 329 -14.70 11.85 -11.34
C PRO A 329 -13.84 10.62 -11.03
N GLY A 330 -14.24 9.87 -9.99
CA GLY A 330 -13.53 8.69 -9.52
C GLY A 330 -12.59 8.91 -8.34
N LEU A 331 -12.11 10.17 -8.08
CA LEU A 331 -11.24 10.47 -6.93
C LEU A 331 -11.59 11.85 -6.36
N LEU A 332 -12.22 11.87 -5.19
CA LEU A 332 -12.79 13.04 -4.55
C LEU A 332 -12.17 13.26 -3.16
N PRO A 333 -11.64 14.46 -2.85
CA PRO A 333 -11.03 14.73 -1.55
C PRO A 333 -12.07 15.10 -0.48
N PHE A 334 -11.76 14.76 0.77
CA PHE A 334 -12.46 15.27 1.93
C PHE A 334 -11.49 15.61 3.08
N GLU A 335 -11.85 16.52 3.94
CA GLU A 335 -11.07 16.92 5.11
C GLU A 335 -11.69 16.40 6.41
N ASP A 336 -13.02 16.46 6.52
CA ASP A 336 -13.80 16.08 7.71
C ASP A 336 -15.02 15.23 7.35
N VAL A 337 -15.80 14.83 8.36
CA VAL A 337 -16.98 13.97 8.20
C VAL A 337 -18.07 14.62 7.32
N ASN A 338 -18.25 15.94 7.41
CA ASN A 338 -19.25 16.67 6.61
C ASN A 338 -18.79 16.74 5.14
N GLY A 339 -17.51 17.01 4.91
CA GLY A 339 -16.88 16.94 3.60
C GLY A 339 -17.00 15.56 2.99
N ALA A 340 -16.73 14.49 3.77
CA ALA A 340 -16.91 13.12 3.33
C ALA A 340 -18.37 12.83 2.93
N ALA A 341 -19.35 13.24 3.74
CA ALA A 341 -20.77 13.06 3.43
C ALA A 341 -21.18 13.80 2.14
N MET A 342 -20.69 15.03 1.92
CA MET A 342 -20.94 15.79 0.68
C MET A 342 -20.34 15.09 -0.54
N ARG A 343 -19.10 14.59 -0.47
CA ARG A 343 -18.44 13.87 -1.58
C ARG A 343 -19.11 12.53 -1.88
N ILE A 344 -19.57 11.82 -0.87
CA ILE A 344 -20.39 10.62 -1.03
C ILE A 344 -21.70 10.96 -1.77
N ALA A 345 -22.42 12.00 -1.33
CA ALA A 345 -23.65 12.45 -1.98
C ALA A 345 -23.42 12.91 -3.44
N GLU A 346 -22.27 13.54 -3.72
CA GLU A 346 -21.85 13.89 -5.09
C GLU A 346 -21.64 12.63 -5.94
N ALA A 347 -20.90 11.64 -5.41
CA ALA A 347 -20.62 10.40 -6.12
C ALA A 347 -21.88 9.56 -6.37
N GLU A 348 -22.80 9.51 -5.42
CA GLU A 348 -24.08 8.78 -5.53
C GLU A 348 -25.00 9.32 -6.63
N LYS A 349 -24.88 10.59 -7.02
CA LYS A 349 -25.67 11.15 -8.12
C LYS A 349 -25.42 10.45 -9.45
N ASN A 350 -24.20 9.94 -9.69
CA ASN A 350 -23.87 9.22 -10.92
C ASN A 350 -22.68 8.27 -10.69
N LEU A 351 -22.94 7.16 -10.01
CA LEU A 351 -21.91 6.14 -9.73
C LEU A 351 -21.27 5.54 -10.98
N ASP A 352 -21.98 5.54 -12.12
CA ASP A 352 -21.43 5.00 -13.37
C ASP A 352 -20.37 5.94 -13.96
N ALA A 353 -20.63 7.25 -13.95
CA ALA A 353 -19.62 8.23 -14.34
C ALA A 353 -18.42 8.22 -13.39
N GLN A 354 -18.66 8.09 -12.10
CA GLN A 354 -17.58 7.95 -11.10
C GLN A 354 -16.76 6.68 -11.32
N SER A 355 -17.41 5.57 -11.64
CA SER A 355 -16.73 4.30 -11.96
C SER A 355 -15.90 4.38 -13.25
N ALA A 356 -16.39 5.09 -14.26
CA ALA A 356 -15.64 5.33 -15.49
C ALA A 356 -14.40 6.20 -15.22
N GLY A 357 -14.57 7.31 -14.47
CA GLY A 357 -13.47 8.18 -14.07
C GLY A 357 -12.42 7.46 -13.19
N ALA A 358 -12.86 6.57 -12.31
CA ALA A 358 -11.95 5.74 -11.51
C ALA A 358 -11.03 4.88 -12.39
N ARG A 359 -11.60 4.21 -13.41
CA ARG A 359 -10.80 3.41 -14.36
C ARG A 359 -9.86 4.27 -15.18
N GLU A 360 -10.35 5.42 -15.67
CA GLU A 360 -9.53 6.37 -16.41
C GLU A 360 -8.31 6.82 -15.59
N LEU A 361 -8.51 7.16 -14.32
CA LEU A 361 -7.40 7.52 -13.40
C LEU A 361 -6.36 6.40 -13.28
N ALA A 362 -6.82 5.16 -13.06
CA ALA A 362 -5.92 4.01 -12.96
C ALA A 362 -5.15 3.76 -14.27
N ASP A 363 -5.80 3.98 -15.42
CA ASP A 363 -5.25 3.70 -16.75
C ASP A 363 -4.48 4.91 -17.36
N THR A 364 -4.44 6.08 -16.68
CA THR A 364 -3.72 7.28 -17.17
C THR A 364 -2.77 7.89 -16.15
N VAL A 365 -3.19 8.07 -14.90
CA VAL A 365 -2.41 8.76 -13.85
C VAL A 365 -1.57 7.79 -13.05
N PHE A 366 -2.18 6.70 -12.57
CA PHE A 366 -1.55 5.72 -11.69
C PHE A 366 -0.92 4.54 -12.46
N THR A 367 -0.67 4.71 -13.75
CA THR A 367 -0.03 3.66 -14.54
C THR A 367 1.39 3.41 -14.05
N PRO A 368 1.92 2.18 -14.16
CA PRO A 368 3.32 1.90 -13.86
C PRO A 368 4.28 2.80 -14.65
N ALA A 369 3.97 3.11 -15.91
CA ALA A 369 4.78 3.99 -16.73
C ALA A 369 4.88 5.40 -16.15
N SER A 370 3.74 5.98 -15.75
CA SER A 370 3.71 7.33 -15.16
C SER A 370 4.38 7.38 -13.78
N SER A 371 4.06 6.40 -12.91
CA SER A 371 4.58 6.35 -11.54
C SER A 371 6.09 6.11 -11.50
N LEU A 372 6.64 5.29 -12.42
CA LEU A 372 8.06 4.93 -12.44
C LEU A 372 8.91 5.83 -13.34
N ALA A 373 8.29 6.75 -14.12
CA ALA A 373 9.00 7.66 -15.00
C ALA A 373 10.15 8.42 -14.30
N PRO A 374 9.99 8.97 -13.07
CA PRO A 374 11.07 9.67 -12.38
C PRO A 374 12.28 8.80 -12.06
N ILE A 375 12.10 7.48 -11.93
CA ILE A 375 13.18 6.52 -11.73
C ILE A 375 13.90 6.29 -13.06
N PHE A 376 13.15 6.02 -14.14
CA PHE A 376 13.72 5.69 -15.44
C PHE A 376 14.53 6.84 -16.06
N GLU A 377 14.17 8.09 -15.77
CA GLU A 377 14.92 9.27 -16.17
C GLU A 377 16.32 9.33 -15.54
N ARG A 378 16.50 8.68 -14.37
CA ARG A 378 17.75 8.65 -13.60
C ARG A 378 18.60 7.39 -13.86
N LEU A 379 18.04 6.38 -14.49
CA LEU A 379 18.76 5.18 -14.93
C LEU A 379 19.48 5.36 -16.29
N ARG A 380 19.26 6.48 -16.97
CA ARG A 380 19.76 6.75 -18.33
C ARG A 380 21.14 7.40 -18.34
#